data_1d95d399f7cde9e8afaade8044eddc49
#
_entry.id   1d95d399f7cde9e8afaade8044eddc49
#
_cell.length_a   1.000
_cell.length_b   1.000
_cell.length_c   1.000
_cell.angle_alpha   90.00
_cell.angle_beta   90.00
_cell.angle_gamma   90.00
#
_symmetry.space_group_name_H-M   'P 1'
#
loop_
_entity.id
_entity.type
_entity.pdbx_description
1 polymer ?
#
loop_
_entity_poly.entity_id
_entity_poly.type
_entity_poly.pdbx_seq_one_letter_code
_entity_poly.pdbx_strand_id
1 'polypeptide(L)'
;LTERATWRDYYELCKPNVVWLMILTALVGMCMATSGVVPVDVVLFASVGIALCAGSAAAINHLADQHVDAVMARTSGRPIVKGKIDSQGAAIFAFALGSLGMLVLLTWVNALTAWLTLASLVGYAFVYTLYLKRATPQNIVIGGLAGAMPPLLGWTAVTNQVDGHALLLVLIIFAWTPPHFWALAIARKEEYAKVEIPMLPVTHGSRYTAVHSLLYTLMLFVASLLPVATGLSSWIYLIGASALGGIFIYQAVMLLRTMKNSDAMKMFRFSIVYLMAIFPIMLLDHYLLPKPVFS
;
A
#
# COMPACT_ATOMS: atom_id res chain seq x y z
N LEU A 1 -22.07 -30.79 -0.66
CA LEU A 1 -21.18 -30.79 0.52
C LEU A 1 -20.25 -29.61 0.39
N THR A 2 -20.50 -28.55 1.15
CA THR A 2 -19.57 -27.41 1.25
C THR A 2 -18.26 -27.92 1.88
N GLU A 3 -17.15 -27.80 1.15
CA GLU A 3 -15.83 -28.10 1.71
C GLU A 3 -15.63 -27.28 2.99
N ARG A 4 -15.18 -27.91 4.07
CA ARG A 4 -14.88 -27.19 5.32
C ARG A 4 -13.75 -26.21 5.11
N ALA A 5 -13.88 -25.00 5.68
CA ALA A 5 -12.84 -24.01 5.67
C ALA A 5 -11.56 -24.56 6.30
N THR A 6 -10.43 -24.28 5.67
CA THR A 6 -9.10 -24.63 6.15
C THR A 6 -8.37 -23.39 6.68
N TRP A 7 -7.28 -23.56 7.43
CA TRP A 7 -6.44 -22.44 7.86
C TRP A 7 -5.88 -21.62 6.67
N ARG A 8 -5.68 -22.27 5.50
CA ARG A 8 -5.22 -21.61 4.27
C ARG A 8 -6.26 -20.65 3.70
N ASP A 9 -7.53 -20.99 3.80
CA ASP A 9 -8.62 -20.13 3.36
C ASP A 9 -8.69 -18.86 4.21
N TYR A 10 -8.49 -18.94 5.53
CA TYR A 10 -8.38 -17.78 6.43
C TYR A 10 -7.11 -16.95 6.18
N TYR A 11 -5.97 -17.59 5.91
CA TYR A 11 -4.74 -16.91 5.55
C TYR A 11 -4.89 -16.12 4.24
N GLU A 12 -5.62 -16.68 3.25
CA GLU A 12 -5.92 -15.99 1.98
C GLU A 12 -6.77 -14.73 2.20
N LEU A 13 -7.70 -14.72 3.19
CA LEU A 13 -8.46 -13.52 3.53
C LEU A 13 -7.57 -12.35 3.98
N CYS A 14 -6.44 -12.64 4.61
CA CYS A 14 -5.48 -11.62 5.04
C CYS A 14 -4.71 -10.96 3.89
N LYS A 15 -4.84 -11.42 2.64
CA LYS A 15 -4.04 -10.95 1.48
C LYS A 15 -2.54 -10.95 1.77
N PRO A 16 -1.92 -12.09 2.05
CA PRO A 16 -0.55 -12.17 2.58
C PRO A 16 0.47 -11.39 1.74
N ASN A 17 0.41 -11.45 0.42
CA ASN A 17 1.35 -10.73 -0.45
C ASN A 17 1.30 -9.21 -0.26
N VAL A 18 0.12 -8.65 0.02
CA VAL A 18 -0.05 -7.22 0.30
C VAL A 18 0.47 -6.89 1.69
N VAL A 19 0.11 -7.70 2.69
CA VAL A 19 0.58 -7.52 4.08
C VAL A 19 2.10 -7.60 4.16
N TRP A 20 2.74 -8.54 3.46
CA TRP A 20 4.21 -8.61 3.41
C TRP A 20 4.85 -7.35 2.87
N LEU A 21 4.28 -6.76 1.81
CA LEU A 21 4.77 -5.48 1.28
C LEU A 21 4.59 -4.34 2.30
N MET A 22 3.46 -4.31 3.00
CA MET A 22 3.21 -3.34 4.07
C MET A 22 4.22 -3.48 5.21
N ILE A 23 4.52 -4.71 5.64
CA ILE A 23 5.53 -4.96 6.67
C ILE A 23 6.92 -4.56 6.20
N LEU A 24 7.28 -4.84 4.95
CA LEU A 24 8.55 -4.40 4.39
C LEU A 24 8.69 -2.86 4.47
N THR A 25 7.67 -2.13 4.09
CA THR A 25 7.70 -0.65 4.16
C THR A 25 7.66 -0.12 5.59
N ALA A 26 7.01 -0.82 6.52
CA ALA A 26 7.06 -0.50 7.95
C ALA A 26 8.47 -0.73 8.52
N LEU A 27 9.13 -1.84 8.16
CA LEU A 27 10.52 -2.10 8.53
C LEU A 27 11.47 -1.01 8.02
N VAL A 28 11.27 -0.55 6.78
CA VAL A 28 12.03 0.60 6.26
C VAL A 28 11.82 1.83 7.16
N GLY A 29 10.58 2.13 7.54
CA GLY A 29 10.26 3.22 8.46
C GLY A 29 10.96 3.06 9.82
N MET A 30 10.98 1.85 10.38
CA MET A 30 11.70 1.56 11.64
C MET A 30 13.21 1.81 11.49
N CYS A 31 13.83 1.30 10.42
CA CYS A 31 15.25 1.45 10.16
C CYS A 31 15.65 2.91 9.92
N MET A 32 14.84 3.65 9.17
CA MET A 32 15.11 5.06 8.87
C MET A 32 14.91 5.98 10.08
N ALA A 33 14.16 5.54 11.10
CA ALA A 33 13.88 6.29 12.32
C ALA A 33 15.07 6.37 13.30
N THR A 34 16.10 5.57 13.11
CA THR A 34 17.28 5.52 13.98
C THR A 34 18.57 5.36 13.19
N SER A 35 19.67 5.91 13.68
CA SER A 35 21.01 5.69 13.10
C SER A 35 21.65 4.36 13.59
N GLY A 36 21.07 3.73 14.58
CA GLY A 36 21.52 2.46 15.16
C GLY A 36 20.70 1.27 14.69
N VAL A 37 20.89 0.16 15.40
CA VAL A 37 20.09 -1.06 15.20
C VAL A 37 18.75 -0.89 15.90
N VAL A 38 17.64 -1.16 15.19
CA VAL A 38 16.31 -1.14 15.79
C VAL A 38 16.21 -2.25 16.83
N PRO A 39 15.67 -2.01 18.05
CA PRO A 39 15.46 -3.06 19.04
C PRO A 39 14.60 -4.19 18.48
N VAL A 40 15.04 -5.43 18.70
CA VAL A 40 14.41 -6.63 18.11
C VAL A 40 12.97 -6.82 18.57
N ASP A 41 12.67 -6.49 19.80
CA ASP A 41 11.33 -6.51 20.39
C ASP A 41 10.38 -5.52 19.66
N VAL A 42 10.85 -4.30 19.39
CA VAL A 42 10.07 -3.32 18.59
C VAL A 42 9.82 -3.85 17.19
N VAL A 43 10.84 -4.38 16.51
CA VAL A 43 10.69 -4.97 15.16
C VAL A 43 9.65 -6.09 15.18
N LEU A 44 9.73 -6.99 16.15
CA LEU A 44 8.85 -8.14 16.24
C LEU A 44 7.41 -7.72 16.53
N PHE A 45 7.19 -7.00 17.65
CA PHE A 45 5.83 -6.69 18.09
C PHE A 45 5.13 -5.67 17.20
N ALA A 46 5.84 -4.66 16.69
CA ALA A 46 5.24 -3.73 15.74
C ALA A 46 4.89 -4.41 14.42
N SER A 47 5.77 -5.25 13.87
CA SER A 47 5.48 -5.99 12.63
C SER A 47 4.29 -6.92 12.80
N VAL A 48 4.22 -7.67 13.91
CA VAL A 48 3.10 -8.58 14.21
C VAL A 48 1.80 -7.79 14.38
N GLY A 49 1.79 -6.74 15.20
CA GLY A 49 0.61 -5.94 15.44
C GLY A 49 0.07 -5.25 14.19
N ILE A 50 0.95 -4.63 13.39
CA ILE A 50 0.59 -4.00 12.11
C ILE A 50 0.07 -5.07 11.12
N ALA A 51 0.72 -6.24 11.03
CA ALA A 51 0.29 -7.32 10.14
C ALA A 51 -1.10 -7.86 10.50
N LEU A 52 -1.39 -8.03 11.79
CA LEU A 52 -2.71 -8.48 12.27
C LEU A 52 -3.79 -7.46 11.94
N CYS A 53 -3.55 -6.17 12.17
CA CYS A 53 -4.49 -5.11 11.82
C CYS A 53 -4.69 -5.00 10.30
N ALA A 54 -3.62 -5.12 9.50
CA ALA A 54 -3.70 -5.12 8.04
C ALA A 54 -4.47 -6.36 7.52
N GLY A 55 -4.24 -7.53 8.09
CA GLY A 55 -4.99 -8.75 7.81
C GLY A 55 -6.47 -8.63 8.15
N SER A 56 -6.80 -8.01 9.29
CA SER A 56 -8.17 -7.66 9.66
C SER A 56 -8.84 -6.78 8.61
N ALA A 57 -8.19 -5.68 8.22
CA ALA A 57 -8.69 -4.76 7.19
C ALA A 57 -8.88 -5.45 5.84
N ALA A 58 -7.98 -6.38 5.47
CA ALA A 58 -8.10 -7.19 4.26
C ALA A 58 -9.29 -8.16 4.32
N ALA A 59 -9.53 -8.80 5.46
CA ALA A 59 -10.67 -9.70 5.66
C ALA A 59 -12.02 -8.95 5.58
N ILE A 60 -12.10 -7.76 6.18
CA ILE A 60 -13.28 -6.88 6.06
C ILE A 60 -13.51 -6.49 4.60
N ASN A 61 -12.43 -6.16 3.85
CA ASN A 61 -12.55 -5.84 2.44
C ASN A 61 -13.06 -7.04 1.61
N HIS A 62 -12.61 -8.28 1.88
CA HIS A 62 -13.16 -9.48 1.22
C HIS A 62 -14.64 -9.66 1.52
N LEU A 63 -15.05 -9.41 2.77
CA LEU A 63 -16.46 -9.53 3.19
C LEU A 63 -17.34 -8.48 2.48
N ALA A 64 -16.87 -7.23 2.41
CA ALA A 64 -17.61 -6.14 1.77
C ALA A 64 -17.73 -6.30 0.24
N ASP A 65 -16.71 -6.88 -0.37
CA ASP A 65 -16.59 -7.01 -1.83
C ASP A 65 -17.14 -8.35 -2.37
N GLN A 66 -17.67 -9.26 -1.55
CA GLN A 66 -18.03 -10.62 -1.95
C GLN A 66 -18.91 -10.70 -3.21
N HIS A 67 -19.86 -9.78 -3.39
CA HIS A 67 -20.73 -9.73 -4.57
C HIS A 67 -20.00 -9.26 -5.83
N VAL A 68 -19.12 -8.28 -5.70
CA VAL A 68 -18.28 -7.78 -6.80
C VAL A 68 -17.26 -8.83 -7.20
N ASP A 69 -16.64 -9.46 -6.21
CA ASP A 69 -15.63 -10.50 -6.40
C ASP A 69 -16.17 -11.74 -7.14
N ALA A 70 -17.44 -12.07 -6.96
CA ALA A 70 -18.08 -13.17 -7.66
C ALA A 70 -18.18 -12.95 -9.18
N VAL A 71 -18.26 -11.71 -9.63
CA VAL A 71 -18.39 -11.34 -11.05
C VAL A 71 -17.03 -11.16 -11.74
N MET A 72 -15.99 -10.78 -10.98
CA MET A 72 -14.65 -10.54 -11.52
C MET A 72 -13.85 -11.82 -11.66
N ALA A 73 -13.33 -12.12 -12.84
CA ALA A 73 -12.56 -13.35 -13.13
C ALA A 73 -11.35 -13.55 -12.19
N ARG A 74 -10.69 -12.45 -11.78
CA ARG A 74 -9.53 -12.48 -10.89
C ARG A 74 -9.85 -12.88 -9.45
N THR A 75 -11.07 -12.61 -8.98
CA THR A 75 -11.45 -12.71 -7.57
C THR A 75 -12.56 -13.73 -7.30
N SER A 76 -13.15 -14.33 -8.35
CA SER A 76 -14.18 -15.37 -8.24
C SER A 76 -13.70 -16.64 -7.51
N GLY A 77 -12.37 -16.82 -7.39
CA GLY A 77 -11.76 -17.93 -6.64
C GLY A 77 -11.67 -17.73 -5.14
N ARG A 78 -12.00 -16.55 -4.59
CA ARG A 78 -11.84 -16.21 -3.17
C ARG A 78 -12.66 -17.10 -2.24
N PRO A 79 -12.16 -17.44 -1.03
CA PRO A 79 -12.83 -18.37 -0.10
C PRO A 79 -14.26 -17.99 0.27
N ILE A 80 -14.55 -16.70 0.46
CA ILE A 80 -15.92 -16.24 0.75
C ILE A 80 -16.83 -16.42 -0.47
N VAL A 81 -16.35 -16.10 -1.67
CA VAL A 81 -17.11 -16.24 -2.92
C VAL A 81 -17.45 -17.72 -3.19
N LYS A 82 -16.52 -18.63 -2.87
CA LYS A 82 -16.73 -20.09 -2.99
C LYS A 82 -17.58 -20.69 -1.88
N GLY A 83 -18.02 -19.89 -0.90
CA GLY A 83 -18.83 -20.37 0.22
C GLY A 83 -18.06 -21.26 1.22
N LYS A 84 -16.71 -21.27 1.18
CA LYS A 84 -15.88 -22.00 2.14
C LYS A 84 -15.89 -21.35 3.52
N ILE A 85 -15.90 -20.02 3.56
CA ILE A 85 -16.04 -19.23 4.78
C ILE A 85 -17.31 -18.39 4.64
N ASP A 86 -18.19 -18.51 5.62
CA ASP A 86 -19.40 -17.71 5.69
C ASP A 86 -19.09 -16.27 6.17
N SER A 87 -20.04 -15.37 5.93
CA SER A 87 -19.88 -13.95 6.27
C SER A 87 -19.67 -13.72 7.77
N GLN A 88 -20.33 -14.53 8.62
CA GLN A 88 -20.19 -14.42 10.08
C GLN A 88 -18.80 -14.87 10.53
N GLY A 89 -18.30 -16.01 10.04
CA GLY A 89 -16.97 -16.50 10.35
C GLY A 89 -15.87 -15.51 9.90
N ALA A 90 -16.01 -14.92 8.70
CA ALA A 90 -15.10 -13.90 8.21
C ALA A 90 -15.11 -12.63 9.08
N ALA A 91 -16.30 -12.20 9.55
CA ALA A 91 -16.42 -11.03 10.43
C ALA A 91 -15.81 -11.28 11.81
N ILE A 92 -16.06 -12.44 12.42
CA ILE A 92 -15.47 -12.82 13.71
C ILE A 92 -13.95 -12.92 13.59
N PHE A 93 -13.45 -13.54 12.53
CA PHE A 93 -12.01 -13.64 12.26
C PHE A 93 -11.37 -12.26 12.11
N ALA A 94 -11.96 -11.38 11.32
CA ALA A 94 -11.46 -10.01 11.12
C ALA A 94 -11.43 -9.23 12.45
N PHE A 95 -12.49 -9.32 13.25
CA PHE A 95 -12.55 -8.67 14.56
C PHE A 95 -11.50 -9.21 15.52
N ALA A 96 -11.32 -10.54 15.58
CA ALA A 96 -10.31 -11.18 16.42
C ALA A 96 -8.89 -10.74 16.05
N LEU A 97 -8.57 -10.70 14.74
CA LEU A 97 -7.27 -10.23 14.26
C LEU A 97 -7.03 -8.76 14.62
N GLY A 98 -8.01 -7.89 14.38
CA GLY A 98 -7.89 -6.46 14.69
C GLY A 98 -7.70 -6.22 16.18
N SER A 99 -8.50 -6.89 17.03
CA SER A 99 -8.40 -6.79 18.49
C SER A 99 -7.05 -7.29 19.00
N LEU A 100 -6.57 -8.43 18.49
CA LEU A 100 -5.26 -8.97 18.86
C LEU A 100 -4.13 -8.05 18.41
N GLY A 101 -4.19 -7.52 17.18
CA GLY A 101 -3.20 -6.57 16.67
C GLY A 101 -3.14 -5.30 17.52
N MET A 102 -4.30 -4.73 17.87
CA MET A 102 -4.38 -3.57 18.78
C MET A 102 -3.83 -3.87 20.17
N LEU A 103 -4.15 -5.04 20.73
CA LEU A 103 -3.61 -5.48 22.02
C LEU A 103 -2.09 -5.54 21.98
N VAL A 104 -1.51 -6.15 20.94
CA VAL A 104 -0.05 -6.24 20.76
C VAL A 104 0.57 -4.84 20.67
N LEU A 105 0.02 -3.95 19.87
CA LEU A 105 0.56 -2.59 19.70
C LEU A 105 0.47 -1.75 21.00
N LEU A 106 -0.65 -1.83 21.72
CA LEU A 106 -0.84 -1.08 22.95
C LEU A 106 0.03 -1.57 24.09
N THR A 107 0.30 -2.88 24.18
CA THR A 107 1.03 -3.49 25.31
C THR A 107 2.53 -3.55 25.12
N TRP A 108 3.01 -3.77 23.88
CA TRP A 108 4.44 -4.03 23.60
C TRP A 108 5.09 -3.00 22.66
N VAL A 109 4.33 -2.01 22.14
CA VAL A 109 4.89 -0.97 21.29
C VAL A 109 4.60 0.40 21.91
N ASN A 110 3.61 1.12 21.44
CA ASN A 110 3.17 2.38 22.03
C ASN A 110 1.75 2.77 21.53
N ALA A 111 1.11 3.65 22.28
CA ALA A 111 -0.27 4.07 22.01
C ALA A 111 -0.39 4.86 20.70
N LEU A 112 0.60 5.67 20.32
CA LEU A 112 0.56 6.45 19.08
C LEU A 112 0.50 5.54 17.86
N THR A 113 1.39 4.55 17.76
CA THR A 113 1.41 3.56 16.68
C THR A 113 0.11 2.77 16.64
N ALA A 114 -0.42 2.37 17.81
CA ALA A 114 -1.68 1.64 17.90
C ALA A 114 -2.85 2.47 17.32
N TRP A 115 -3.00 3.72 17.73
CA TRP A 115 -4.08 4.58 17.25
C TRP A 115 -3.95 4.96 15.76
N LEU A 116 -2.74 5.20 15.26
CA LEU A 116 -2.49 5.42 13.84
C LEU A 116 -2.79 4.17 13.02
N THR A 117 -2.46 2.98 13.54
CA THR A 117 -2.79 1.71 12.89
C THR A 117 -4.30 1.48 12.86
N LEU A 118 -5.01 1.77 13.95
CA LEU A 118 -6.47 1.70 13.99
C LEU A 118 -7.10 2.70 13.00
N ALA A 119 -6.62 3.93 12.94
CA ALA A 119 -7.09 4.93 11.99
C ALA A 119 -6.91 4.46 10.54
N SER A 120 -5.76 3.83 10.23
CA SER A 120 -5.50 3.25 8.91
C SER A 120 -6.45 2.08 8.60
N LEU A 121 -6.70 1.19 9.57
CA LEU A 121 -7.64 0.08 9.45
C LEU A 121 -9.06 0.60 9.17
N VAL A 122 -9.54 1.54 9.99
CA VAL A 122 -10.87 2.14 9.83
C VAL A 122 -10.98 2.89 8.50
N GLY A 123 -9.96 3.68 8.15
CA GLY A 123 -9.90 4.41 6.89
C GLY A 123 -9.98 3.48 5.68
N TYR A 124 -9.27 2.35 5.70
CA TYR A 124 -9.29 1.39 4.60
C TYR A 124 -10.57 0.53 4.58
N ALA A 125 -10.92 -0.06 5.73
CA ALA A 125 -12.02 -1.02 5.79
C ALA A 125 -13.40 -0.36 5.63
N PHE A 126 -13.61 0.78 6.28
CA PHE A 126 -14.92 1.44 6.29
C PHE A 126 -14.98 2.63 5.32
N VAL A 127 -14.05 3.59 5.39
CA VAL A 127 -14.13 4.78 4.55
C VAL A 127 -13.86 4.43 3.08
N TYR A 128 -12.76 3.75 2.79
CA TYR A 128 -12.44 3.39 1.41
C TYR A 128 -13.35 2.27 0.88
N THR A 129 -13.39 1.12 1.56
CA THR A 129 -14.03 -0.09 0.99
C THR A 129 -15.55 0.05 0.91
N LEU A 130 -16.22 0.56 1.95
CA LEU A 130 -17.68 0.64 1.97
C LEU A 130 -18.21 1.89 1.26
N TYR A 131 -17.49 3.01 1.30
CA TYR A 131 -17.99 4.28 0.79
C TYR A 131 -17.25 4.75 -0.47
N LEU A 132 -15.97 5.13 -0.37
CA LEU A 132 -15.26 5.81 -1.45
C LEU A 132 -15.15 4.98 -2.73
N LYS A 133 -14.95 3.68 -2.61
CA LYS A 133 -14.78 2.77 -3.74
C LYS A 133 -15.94 2.83 -4.74
N ARG A 134 -17.15 3.12 -4.27
CA ARG A 134 -18.37 3.21 -5.08
C ARG A 134 -18.85 4.65 -5.28
N ALA A 135 -18.40 5.59 -4.47
CA ALA A 135 -18.89 6.96 -4.47
C ALA A 135 -18.16 7.88 -5.44
N THR A 136 -16.89 7.61 -5.77
CA THR A 136 -16.07 8.56 -6.52
C THR A 136 -15.00 7.90 -7.39
N PRO A 137 -14.70 8.46 -8.58
CA PRO A 137 -13.56 8.07 -9.41
C PRO A 137 -12.19 8.34 -8.75
N GLN A 138 -12.15 9.20 -7.73
CA GLN A 138 -10.95 9.51 -6.94
C GLN A 138 -10.69 8.50 -5.81
N ASN A 139 -11.42 7.40 -5.79
CA ASN A 139 -11.34 6.36 -4.77
C ASN A 139 -9.90 5.85 -4.55
N ILE A 140 -9.12 5.71 -5.64
CA ILE A 140 -7.72 5.27 -5.58
C ILE A 140 -6.83 6.30 -4.90
N VAL A 141 -7.02 7.59 -5.20
CA VAL A 141 -6.21 8.66 -4.61
C VAL A 141 -6.48 8.75 -3.10
N ILE A 142 -7.75 8.90 -2.71
CA ILE A 142 -8.13 9.09 -1.31
C ILE A 142 -7.85 7.81 -0.50
N GLY A 143 -8.24 6.64 -1.05
CA GLY A 143 -8.02 5.34 -0.41
C GLY A 143 -6.55 4.94 -0.33
N GLY A 144 -5.71 5.48 -1.21
CA GLY A 144 -4.26 5.23 -1.24
C GLY A 144 -3.54 5.69 0.03
N LEU A 145 -4.10 6.66 0.75
CA LEU A 145 -3.51 7.15 2.00
C LEU A 145 -3.36 6.03 3.05
N ALA A 146 -4.40 5.22 3.24
CA ALA A 146 -4.34 4.11 4.21
C ALA A 146 -3.24 3.08 3.84
N GLY A 147 -3.08 2.79 2.54
CA GLY A 147 -2.00 1.92 2.05
C GLY A 147 -0.61 2.52 2.14
N ALA A 148 -0.50 3.84 2.25
CA ALA A 148 0.76 4.56 2.38
C ALA A 148 1.26 4.71 3.84
N MET A 149 0.44 4.37 4.83
CA MET A 149 0.75 4.56 6.25
C MET A 149 1.86 3.67 6.82
N PRO A 150 2.13 2.44 6.35
CA PRO A 150 3.05 1.52 7.03
C PRO A 150 4.42 2.08 7.39
N PRO A 151 5.14 2.85 6.56
CA PRO A 151 6.43 3.43 6.98
C PRO A 151 6.29 4.42 8.14
N LEU A 152 5.21 5.20 8.21
CA LEU A 152 4.92 6.05 9.37
C LEU A 152 4.66 5.21 10.62
N LEU A 153 3.91 4.11 10.50
CA LEU A 153 3.65 3.20 11.62
C LEU A 153 4.96 2.57 12.13
N GLY A 154 5.85 2.18 11.23
CA GLY A 154 7.19 1.71 11.60
C GLY A 154 8.02 2.78 12.29
N TRP A 155 8.03 4.00 11.77
CA TRP A 155 8.73 5.14 12.36
C TRP A 155 8.23 5.45 13.77
N THR A 156 6.91 5.57 13.94
CA THR A 156 6.30 5.86 15.26
C THR A 156 6.48 4.74 16.26
N ALA A 157 6.60 3.48 15.80
CA ALA A 157 6.90 2.35 16.67
C ALA A 157 8.25 2.50 17.38
N VAL A 158 9.24 3.12 16.72
CA VAL A 158 10.57 3.36 17.26
C VAL A 158 10.64 4.65 18.06
N THR A 159 10.09 5.74 17.52
CA THR A 159 10.28 7.10 18.05
C THR A 159 9.16 7.60 18.95
N ASN A 160 7.98 6.97 18.87
CA ASN A 160 6.73 7.47 19.48
C ASN A 160 6.39 8.91 19.08
N GLN A 161 6.79 9.33 17.86
CA GLN A 161 6.55 10.66 17.32
C GLN A 161 6.22 10.62 15.84
N VAL A 162 5.39 11.56 15.37
CA VAL A 162 5.16 11.81 13.95
C VAL A 162 6.18 12.84 13.49
N ASP A 163 7.05 12.43 12.57
CA ASP A 163 8.14 13.24 12.06
C ASP A 163 7.93 13.57 10.58
N GLY A 164 8.49 14.72 10.14
CA GLY A 164 8.41 15.16 8.74
C GLY A 164 9.07 14.16 7.77
N HIS A 165 10.16 13.50 8.17
CA HIS A 165 10.81 12.48 7.34
C HIS A 165 9.92 11.22 7.18
N ALA A 166 9.22 10.81 8.24
CA ALA A 166 8.24 9.73 8.15
C ALA A 166 7.11 10.07 7.16
N LEU A 167 6.65 11.33 7.16
CA LEU A 167 5.64 11.81 6.22
C LEU A 167 6.15 11.86 4.77
N LEU A 168 7.45 12.07 4.54
CA LEU A 168 8.03 11.94 3.19
C LEU A 168 7.95 10.50 2.67
N LEU A 169 8.18 9.48 3.52
CA LEU A 169 8.01 8.09 3.13
C LEU A 169 6.55 7.77 2.77
N VAL A 170 5.61 8.30 3.55
CA VAL A 170 4.17 8.22 3.25
C VAL A 170 3.87 8.90 1.90
N LEU A 171 4.41 10.09 1.66
CA LEU A 171 4.18 10.85 0.43
C LEU A 171 4.65 10.09 -0.81
N ILE A 172 5.80 9.41 -0.75
CA ILE A 172 6.31 8.58 -1.85
C ILE A 172 5.31 7.47 -2.20
N ILE A 173 4.83 6.71 -1.21
CA ILE A 173 3.87 5.62 -1.46
C ILE A 173 2.51 6.18 -1.90
N PHE A 174 2.08 7.28 -1.30
CA PHE A 174 0.84 7.94 -1.67
C PHE A 174 0.86 8.41 -3.13
N ALA A 175 1.93 9.09 -3.56
CA ALA A 175 2.09 9.53 -4.94
C ALA A 175 2.27 8.37 -5.93
N TRP A 176 2.85 7.23 -5.48
CA TRP A 176 3.00 6.01 -6.26
C TRP A 176 1.67 5.29 -6.50
N THR A 177 0.73 5.38 -5.57
CA THR A 177 -0.53 4.61 -5.60
C THR A 177 -1.38 4.87 -6.86
N PRO A 178 -1.67 6.13 -7.28
CA PRO A 178 -2.49 6.39 -8.45
C PRO A 178 -1.88 5.86 -9.76
N PRO A 179 -0.63 6.14 -10.15
CA PRO A 179 -0.08 5.62 -11.40
C PRO A 179 0.01 4.08 -11.42
N HIS A 180 0.25 3.43 -10.28
CA HIS A 180 0.21 1.99 -10.14
C HIS A 180 -1.18 1.41 -10.46
N PHE A 181 -2.19 1.85 -9.72
CA PHE A 181 -3.55 1.32 -9.87
C PHE A 181 -4.23 1.76 -11.17
N TRP A 182 -4.01 2.97 -11.65
CA TRP A 182 -4.61 3.43 -12.91
C TRP A 182 -4.03 2.72 -14.13
N ALA A 183 -2.76 2.36 -14.12
CA ALA A 183 -2.19 1.51 -15.16
C ALA A 183 -2.93 0.16 -15.24
N LEU A 184 -3.18 -0.50 -14.10
CA LEU A 184 -3.98 -1.72 -14.05
C LEU A 184 -5.43 -1.47 -14.47
N ALA A 185 -6.04 -0.37 -14.01
CA ALA A 185 -7.42 -0.04 -14.33
C ALA A 185 -7.64 0.26 -15.82
N ILE A 186 -6.66 0.87 -16.52
CA ILE A 186 -6.69 1.04 -17.96
C ILE A 186 -6.71 -0.31 -18.66
N ALA A 187 -5.78 -1.22 -18.27
CA ALA A 187 -5.67 -2.54 -18.87
C ALA A 187 -6.90 -3.42 -18.63
N ARG A 188 -7.65 -3.18 -17.53
CA ARG A 188 -8.82 -3.97 -17.11
C ARG A 188 -10.11 -3.16 -17.10
N LYS A 189 -10.19 -2.12 -17.93
CA LYS A 189 -11.33 -1.21 -17.97
C LYS A 189 -12.67 -1.93 -18.10
N GLU A 190 -12.74 -2.91 -18.97
CA GLU A 190 -13.98 -3.67 -19.26
C GLU A 190 -14.44 -4.51 -18.06
N GLU A 191 -13.50 -5.06 -17.28
CA GLU A 191 -13.83 -5.82 -16.06
C GLU A 191 -14.45 -4.90 -14.99
N TYR A 192 -13.89 -3.70 -14.80
CA TYR A 192 -14.41 -2.72 -13.84
C TYR A 192 -15.78 -2.14 -14.27
N ALA A 193 -15.97 -1.96 -15.57
CA ALA A 193 -17.27 -1.48 -16.12
C ALA A 193 -18.41 -2.49 -15.84
N LYS A 194 -18.13 -3.81 -15.92
CA LYS A 194 -19.13 -4.86 -15.66
C LYS A 194 -19.66 -4.87 -14.23
N VAL A 195 -18.88 -4.39 -13.27
CA VAL A 195 -19.25 -4.37 -11.84
C VAL A 195 -19.59 -2.97 -11.34
N GLU A 196 -19.79 -2.02 -12.26
CA GLU A 196 -20.21 -0.63 -12.01
C GLU A 196 -19.32 0.11 -10.99
N ILE A 197 -18.03 -0.29 -10.87
CA ILE A 197 -17.07 0.45 -10.05
C ILE A 197 -16.61 1.67 -10.85
N PRO A 198 -16.79 2.90 -10.32
CA PRO A 198 -16.48 4.15 -11.04
C PRO A 198 -14.96 4.42 -11.06
N MET A 199 -14.18 3.49 -11.63
CA MET A 199 -12.75 3.71 -11.84
C MET A 199 -12.55 4.83 -12.86
N LEU A 200 -11.48 5.62 -12.68
CA LEU A 200 -11.20 6.77 -13.53
C LEU A 200 -11.23 6.47 -15.04
N PRO A 201 -10.67 5.34 -15.55
CA PRO A 201 -10.77 5.04 -16.99
C PRO A 201 -12.18 4.64 -17.42
N VAL A 202 -13.05 4.18 -16.53
CA VAL A 202 -14.45 3.86 -16.82
C VAL A 202 -15.27 5.14 -16.97
N THR A 203 -15.10 6.08 -16.04
CA THR A 203 -15.89 7.31 -15.97
C THR A 203 -15.40 8.43 -16.91
N HIS A 204 -14.09 8.62 -17.03
CA HIS A 204 -13.46 9.73 -17.77
C HIS A 204 -12.64 9.26 -18.99
N GLY A 205 -12.57 7.94 -19.22
CA GLY A 205 -11.82 7.37 -20.34
C GLY A 205 -10.35 7.13 -20.07
N SER A 206 -9.77 6.21 -20.86
CA SER A 206 -8.40 5.74 -20.66
C SER A 206 -7.35 6.81 -20.94
N ARG A 207 -7.59 7.71 -21.91
CA ARG A 207 -6.64 8.80 -22.23
C ARG A 207 -6.54 9.83 -21.12
N TYR A 208 -7.66 10.23 -20.55
CA TYR A 208 -7.70 11.12 -19.38
C TYR A 208 -6.94 10.49 -18.19
N THR A 209 -7.19 9.22 -17.94
CA THR A 209 -6.48 8.47 -16.88
C THR A 209 -4.99 8.37 -17.12
N ALA A 210 -4.56 8.17 -18.38
CA ALA A 210 -3.12 8.11 -18.72
C ALA A 210 -2.41 9.46 -18.50
N VAL A 211 -3.08 10.59 -18.80
CA VAL A 211 -2.56 11.94 -18.50
C VAL A 211 -2.37 12.09 -16.98
N HIS A 212 -3.38 11.73 -16.18
CA HIS A 212 -3.30 11.82 -14.73
C HIS A 212 -2.25 10.87 -14.15
N SER A 213 -2.10 9.67 -14.72
CA SER A 213 -1.02 8.75 -14.36
C SER A 213 0.36 9.37 -14.60
N LEU A 214 0.56 10.07 -15.71
CA LEU A 214 1.81 10.78 -15.99
C LEU A 214 2.04 11.92 -14.99
N LEU A 215 1.03 12.74 -14.70
CA LEU A 215 1.15 13.84 -13.72
C LEU A 215 1.52 13.31 -12.32
N TYR A 216 0.88 12.23 -11.86
CA TYR A 216 1.23 11.60 -10.58
C TYR A 216 2.60 10.91 -10.61
N THR A 217 3.04 10.39 -11.76
CA THR A 217 4.41 9.86 -11.91
C THR A 217 5.46 10.97 -11.81
N LEU A 218 5.19 12.16 -12.38
CA LEU A 218 6.06 13.34 -12.22
C LEU A 218 6.05 13.82 -10.77
N MET A 219 4.90 13.88 -10.12
CA MET A 219 4.79 14.21 -8.70
C MET A 219 5.55 13.21 -7.82
N LEU A 220 5.43 11.91 -8.11
CA LEU A 220 6.19 10.86 -7.44
C LEU A 220 7.70 11.06 -7.62
N PHE A 221 8.14 11.38 -8.84
CA PHE A 221 9.55 11.65 -9.10
C PHE A 221 10.08 12.79 -8.21
N VAL A 222 9.36 13.93 -8.17
CA VAL A 222 9.72 15.04 -7.30
C VAL A 222 9.69 14.64 -5.82
N ALA A 223 8.64 13.96 -5.37
CA ALA A 223 8.52 13.47 -4.00
C ALA A 223 9.69 12.55 -3.61
N SER A 224 10.16 11.71 -4.55
CA SER A 224 11.29 10.80 -4.33
C SER A 224 12.66 11.51 -4.26
N LEU A 225 12.75 12.76 -4.68
CA LEU A 225 13.97 13.55 -4.50
C LEU A 225 14.00 14.32 -3.17
N LEU A 226 12.85 14.52 -2.52
CA LEU A 226 12.76 15.25 -1.25
C LEU A 226 13.59 14.64 -0.12
N PRO A 227 13.73 13.30 0.03
CA PRO A 227 14.62 12.74 1.04
C PRO A 227 16.07 13.25 0.95
N VAL A 228 16.57 13.53 -0.25
CA VAL A 228 17.91 14.13 -0.45
C VAL A 228 17.88 15.61 -0.07
N ALA A 229 16.87 16.35 -0.49
CA ALA A 229 16.73 17.76 -0.21
C ALA A 229 16.60 18.06 1.30
N THR A 230 16.02 17.12 2.07
CA THR A 230 15.85 17.24 3.53
C THR A 230 16.98 16.60 4.33
N GLY A 231 18.00 16.03 3.68
CA GLY A 231 19.11 15.36 4.34
C GLY A 231 18.79 13.99 4.94
N LEU A 232 17.60 13.42 4.65
CA LEU A 232 17.26 12.07 5.07
C LEU A 232 18.08 11.01 4.32
N SER A 233 18.42 11.27 3.06
CA SER A 233 19.21 10.39 2.19
C SER A 233 20.27 11.20 1.43
N SER A 234 21.23 10.51 0.81
CA SER A 234 22.35 11.14 0.11
C SER A 234 22.45 10.68 -1.36
N TRP A 235 23.66 10.69 -1.93
CA TRP A 235 23.85 10.52 -3.38
C TRP A 235 23.56 9.12 -3.91
N ILE A 236 23.73 8.03 -3.10
CA ILE A 236 23.40 6.66 -3.54
C ILE A 236 21.90 6.59 -3.83
N TYR A 237 21.10 7.10 -2.88
CA TYR A 237 19.65 7.16 -3.06
C TYR A 237 19.25 8.09 -4.22
N LEU A 238 19.91 9.25 -4.37
CA LEU A 238 19.65 10.20 -5.46
C LEU A 238 19.79 9.54 -6.84
N ILE A 239 20.88 8.82 -7.05
CA ILE A 239 21.11 8.10 -8.32
C ILE A 239 20.03 7.06 -8.56
N GLY A 240 19.73 6.23 -7.53
CA GLY A 240 18.71 5.21 -7.63
C GLY A 240 17.31 5.76 -7.89
N ALA A 241 16.90 6.78 -7.13
CA ALA A 241 15.61 7.44 -7.28
C ALA A 241 15.47 8.12 -8.65
N SER A 242 16.55 8.78 -9.14
CA SER A 242 16.55 9.42 -10.45
C SER A 242 16.44 8.39 -11.59
N ALA A 243 17.16 7.27 -11.52
CA ALA A 243 17.10 6.23 -12.52
C ALA A 243 15.73 5.54 -12.55
N LEU A 244 15.23 5.12 -11.38
CA LEU A 244 13.91 4.48 -11.26
C LEU A 244 12.78 5.42 -11.67
N GLY A 245 12.82 6.68 -11.24
CA GLY A 245 11.83 7.69 -11.60
C GLY A 245 11.84 8.02 -13.09
N GLY A 246 13.02 8.15 -13.69
CA GLY A 246 13.18 8.36 -15.15
C GLY A 246 12.57 7.23 -15.97
N ILE A 247 12.81 5.97 -15.58
CA ILE A 247 12.20 4.80 -16.23
C ILE A 247 10.67 4.82 -16.06
N PHE A 248 10.17 5.19 -14.86
CA PHE A 248 8.73 5.23 -14.63
C PHE A 248 8.05 6.33 -15.44
N ILE A 249 8.65 7.51 -15.56
CA ILE A 249 8.18 8.60 -16.44
C ILE A 249 8.16 8.12 -17.89
N TYR A 250 9.22 7.47 -18.36
CA TYR A 250 9.27 6.89 -19.71
C TYR A 250 8.10 5.93 -19.96
N GLN A 251 7.81 5.02 -19.01
CA GLN A 251 6.68 4.09 -19.12
C GLN A 251 5.33 4.83 -19.17
N ALA A 252 5.15 5.87 -18.36
CA ALA A 252 3.93 6.67 -18.36
C ALA A 252 3.74 7.45 -19.68
N VAL A 253 4.82 8.00 -20.23
CA VAL A 253 4.80 8.67 -21.56
C VAL A 253 4.48 7.67 -22.67
N MET A 254 5.09 6.47 -22.64
CA MET A 254 4.79 5.42 -23.63
C MET A 254 3.33 5.00 -23.55
N LEU A 255 2.77 4.78 -22.35
CA LEU A 255 1.35 4.50 -22.18
C LEU A 255 0.47 5.59 -22.79
N LEU A 256 0.76 6.87 -22.51
CA LEU A 256 -0.01 8.01 -23.05
C LEU A 256 0.05 8.09 -24.58
N ARG A 257 1.20 7.73 -25.19
CA ARG A 257 1.39 7.77 -26.67
C ARG A 257 0.70 6.60 -27.37
N THR A 258 0.82 5.40 -26.83
CA THR A 258 0.38 4.17 -27.50
C THR A 258 -1.06 3.79 -27.16
N MET A 259 -1.50 4.10 -25.93
CA MET A 259 -2.77 3.67 -25.34
C MET A 259 -3.02 2.15 -25.39
N LYS A 260 -1.93 1.34 -25.46
CA LYS A 260 -2.00 -0.12 -25.54
C LYS A 260 -2.10 -0.73 -24.15
N ASN A 261 -2.96 -1.73 -23.98
CA ASN A 261 -3.05 -2.50 -22.72
C ASN A 261 -1.73 -3.16 -22.34
N SER A 262 -0.89 -3.55 -23.33
CA SER A 262 0.44 -4.09 -23.06
C SER A 262 1.35 -3.09 -22.36
N ASP A 263 1.32 -1.82 -22.74
CA ASP A 263 2.13 -0.77 -22.13
C ASP A 263 1.58 -0.35 -20.76
N ALA A 264 0.26 -0.37 -20.58
CA ALA A 264 -0.36 -0.23 -19.28
C ALA A 264 0.11 -1.35 -18.29
N MET A 265 0.15 -2.59 -18.75
CA MET A 265 0.64 -3.72 -17.94
C MET A 265 2.16 -3.67 -17.69
N LYS A 266 2.97 -3.15 -18.62
CA LYS A 266 4.41 -2.90 -18.39
C LYS A 266 4.59 -1.84 -17.30
N MET A 267 3.89 -0.72 -17.40
CA MET A 267 3.90 0.35 -16.39
C MET A 267 3.46 -0.17 -15.02
N PHE A 268 2.38 -0.97 -14.95
CA PHE A 268 1.92 -1.61 -13.72
C PHE A 268 2.99 -2.52 -13.10
N ARG A 269 3.62 -3.40 -13.89
CA ARG A 269 4.68 -4.30 -13.39
C ARG A 269 5.90 -3.51 -12.92
N PHE A 270 6.31 -2.50 -13.69
CA PHE A 270 7.44 -1.68 -13.33
C PHE A 270 7.19 -0.87 -12.05
N SER A 271 5.97 -0.41 -11.81
CA SER A 271 5.64 0.30 -10.57
C SER A 271 5.89 -0.55 -9.31
N ILE A 272 5.69 -1.88 -9.40
CA ILE A 272 6.04 -2.82 -8.32
C ILE A 272 7.55 -2.88 -8.14
N VAL A 273 8.30 -3.01 -9.24
CA VAL A 273 9.78 -2.99 -9.22
C VAL A 273 10.29 -1.68 -8.61
N TYR A 274 9.69 -0.55 -9.00
CA TYR A 274 10.02 0.76 -8.46
C TYR A 274 9.93 0.80 -6.94
N LEU A 275 8.79 0.38 -6.37
CA LEU A 275 8.57 0.40 -4.92
C LEU A 275 9.50 -0.58 -4.19
N MET A 276 9.69 -1.76 -4.76
CA MET A 276 10.58 -2.80 -4.21
C MET A 276 12.07 -2.46 -4.30
N ALA A 277 12.47 -1.51 -5.14
CA ALA A 277 13.85 -1.08 -5.29
C ALA A 277 14.16 0.20 -4.53
N ILE A 278 13.26 1.20 -4.53
CA ILE A 278 13.55 2.53 -3.96
C ILE A 278 13.83 2.47 -2.46
N PHE A 279 13.09 1.66 -1.69
CA PHE A 279 13.29 1.54 -0.25
C PHE A 279 14.55 0.77 0.15
N PRO A 280 14.90 -0.38 -0.46
CA PRO A 280 16.22 -0.98 -0.24
C PRO A 280 17.39 -0.07 -0.61
N ILE A 281 17.30 0.71 -1.69
CA ILE A 281 18.33 1.72 -2.04
C ILE A 281 18.42 2.78 -0.95
N MET A 282 17.30 3.23 -0.40
CA MET A 282 17.26 4.18 0.72
C MET A 282 17.93 3.60 1.97
N LEU A 283 17.71 2.33 2.29
CA LEU A 283 18.37 1.65 3.41
C LEU A 283 19.88 1.47 3.17
N LEU A 284 20.29 1.12 1.94
CA LEU A 284 21.71 1.05 1.60
C LEU A 284 22.39 2.41 1.78
N ASP A 285 21.78 3.49 1.30
CA ASP A 285 22.27 4.85 1.49
C ASP A 285 22.36 5.22 2.98
N HIS A 286 21.34 4.83 3.77
CA HIS A 286 21.26 5.13 5.20
C HIS A 286 22.38 4.49 6.02
N TYR A 287 22.74 3.25 5.72
CA TYR A 287 23.73 2.49 6.50
C TYR A 287 25.15 2.56 5.93
N LEU A 288 25.33 2.86 4.64
CA LEU A 288 26.65 2.91 4.02
C LEU A 288 27.28 4.31 4.09
N LEU A 289 26.49 5.37 4.16
CA LEU A 289 27.00 6.74 4.18
C LEU A 289 26.73 7.41 5.52
N PRO A 290 27.75 8.07 6.10
CA PRO A 290 27.52 8.88 7.29
C PRO A 290 26.56 10.01 6.94
N LYS A 291 25.50 10.16 7.74
CA LYS A 291 24.57 11.27 7.58
C LYS A 291 25.29 12.57 7.89
N PRO A 292 25.08 13.63 7.09
CA PRO A 292 25.43 14.95 7.55
C PRO A 292 24.61 15.22 8.82
N VAL A 293 25.31 15.48 9.92
CA VAL A 293 24.70 15.92 11.17
C VAL A 293 24.16 17.31 10.91
N PHE A 294 22.89 17.41 10.52
CA PHE A 294 22.18 18.68 10.58
C PHE A 294 21.83 18.91 12.04
N SER A 295 22.64 19.70 12.69
CA SER A 295 22.40 20.29 14.00
C SER A 295 21.24 21.29 13.94
#